data_4a931ede6575b2e1830386c155417c33
#
_entry.id   4a931ede6575b2e1830386c155417c33
#
_cell.length_a   1.000
_cell.length_b   1.000
_cell.length_c   1.000
_cell.angle_alpha   90.00
_cell.angle_beta   90.00
_cell.angle_gamma   90.00
#
_symmetry.space_group_name_H-M   'P 1'
#
loop_
_entity.id
_entity.type
_entity.pdbx_description
1 polymer ?
#
loop_
_entity_poly.entity_id
_entity_poly.type
_entity_poly.pdbx_seq_one_letter_code
_entity_poly.pdbx_strand_id
1 'polypeptide(L)'
;PRFSHNVIAINGSAMPDDWQGKLLGADPLHRHLVLSERSVRGASFTTRDLAFPVKNSDVAFRPVYMVNAPDGSVLIADFYERYIAHGQHYQSQIDPTSGRIYRLSAKGKQRDTDTRLDKKTDDQLRQILDHPNKWHRQTAVRLLGQRADAAAHVALRKQIGTESGQAALHGLWALHQAGGLDAANATELLAHPNPLVRAWVIRLQGDRRELSAGFFEAVRQLARHEGHPEVRSQIAGTAFRLPRDQGLPLAAELLQRTDDLADPFIPLQCWWVLERHSENDRAAVLALFDDKKFFRQPMVEQHILERLMRRLAARGRQDDLAGCARLLAAAPTKAHRDKLMAGFSKAIEGQALPLLPDALAKQLRQLDNPPLALRVRLGDEVALGQALGVIADRNKPARERIELIRAAGDVDLSRLKATLLGLVQSESDAGVVTAALLFLQRIDDPALGQAVAGRLADLPAAARSTAISFLASRAKWSGQLLDAVESGRLAKRDIAATIVEVLLDHGNKVADRTK
;
A
#
# COMPACT_ATOMS: atom_id res chain seq x y z
N PRO A 1 16.28 -5.50 14.96
CA PRO A 1 15.19 -5.81 14.06
C PRO A 1 14.92 -7.31 14.09
N ARG A 2 13.66 -7.69 14.05
CA ARG A 2 13.23 -9.10 14.02
C ARG A 2 12.98 -9.51 12.57
N PHE A 3 13.44 -10.71 12.19
CA PHE A 3 13.16 -11.32 10.90
C PHE A 3 12.30 -12.58 11.10
N SER A 4 10.97 -12.43 11.00
CA SER A 4 10.04 -13.56 11.11
C SER A 4 9.80 -14.18 9.74
N HIS A 5 10.23 -15.42 9.55
CA HIS A 5 10.02 -16.16 8.31
C HIS A 5 8.67 -16.88 8.29
N ASN A 6 8.26 -17.45 9.43
CA ASN A 6 7.00 -18.15 9.61
C ASN A 6 6.42 -17.83 10.99
N VAL A 7 5.11 -17.69 11.08
CA VAL A 7 4.39 -17.42 12.33
C VAL A 7 3.16 -18.32 12.41
N ILE A 8 2.96 -18.93 13.58
CA ILE A 8 1.75 -19.70 13.90
C ILE A 8 1.09 -19.17 15.17
N ALA A 9 -0.23 -19.31 15.29
CA ALA A 9 -0.90 -19.24 16.58
C ALA A 9 -0.80 -20.62 17.25
N ILE A 10 -0.36 -20.64 18.51
CA ILE A 10 -0.25 -21.89 19.28
C ILE A 10 -1.66 -22.35 19.66
N ASN A 11 -2.02 -23.53 19.22
CA ASN A 11 -3.30 -24.18 19.49
C ASN A 11 -3.07 -25.70 19.61
N GLY A 12 -2.51 -26.13 20.74
CA GLY A 12 -2.19 -27.54 20.94
C GLY A 12 -2.07 -27.91 22.41
N SER A 13 -2.70 -29.01 22.82
CA SER A 13 -2.77 -29.50 24.21
C SER A 13 -1.39 -29.88 24.80
N ALA A 14 -0.42 -30.17 23.97
CA ALA A 14 0.94 -30.49 24.41
C ALA A 14 1.82 -29.22 24.64
N MET A 15 1.30 -28.04 24.41
CA MET A 15 1.98 -26.77 24.67
C MET A 15 1.58 -26.19 26.04
N PRO A 16 2.35 -25.25 26.63
CA PRO A 16 1.97 -24.61 27.87
C PRO A 16 0.60 -23.93 27.79
N ASP A 17 -0.19 -23.99 28.85
CA ASP A 17 -1.55 -23.41 28.87
C ASP A 17 -1.53 -21.89 28.67
N ASP A 18 -0.54 -21.22 29.25
CA ASP A 18 -0.34 -19.77 29.12
C ASP A 18 0.15 -19.34 27.71
N TRP A 19 0.50 -20.31 26.84
CA TRP A 19 0.88 -20.02 25.46
C TRP A 19 -0.27 -20.17 24.47
N GLN A 20 -1.40 -20.73 24.88
CA GLN A 20 -2.54 -20.93 23.99
C GLN A 20 -3.02 -19.61 23.39
N GLY A 21 -3.19 -19.60 22.07
CA GLY A 21 -3.59 -18.41 21.30
C GLY A 21 -2.49 -17.36 21.07
N LYS A 22 -1.34 -17.49 21.74
CA LYS A 22 -0.18 -16.63 21.45
C LYS A 22 0.48 -17.00 20.14
N LEU A 23 1.25 -16.08 19.61
CA LEU A 23 1.98 -16.26 18.34
C LEU A 23 3.39 -16.80 18.62
N LEU A 24 3.81 -17.79 17.85
CA LEU A 24 5.18 -18.27 17.82
C LEU A 24 5.77 -17.99 16.44
N GLY A 25 6.82 -17.16 16.39
CA GLY A 25 7.52 -16.76 15.17
C GLY A 25 8.87 -17.46 15.05
N ALA A 26 9.20 -17.95 13.86
CA ALA A 26 10.53 -18.45 13.54
C ALA A 26 11.41 -17.32 13.03
N ASP A 27 12.57 -17.11 13.67
CA ASP A 27 13.58 -16.16 13.24
C ASP A 27 14.87 -16.90 12.86
N PRO A 28 15.03 -17.26 11.58
CA PRO A 28 16.18 -18.01 11.11
C PRO A 28 17.49 -17.22 11.15
N LEU A 29 17.44 -15.89 11.04
CA LEU A 29 18.66 -15.06 11.08
C LEU A 29 19.27 -15.04 12.47
N HIS A 30 18.43 -14.93 13.51
CA HIS A 30 18.89 -14.87 14.90
C HIS A 30 18.86 -16.23 15.61
N ARG A 31 18.47 -17.31 14.93
CA ARG A 31 18.52 -18.70 15.45
C ARG A 31 17.66 -18.92 16.69
N HIS A 32 16.46 -18.33 16.69
CA HIS A 32 15.54 -18.46 17.81
C HIS A 32 14.07 -18.48 17.38
N LEU A 33 13.22 -18.85 18.30
CA LEU A 33 11.77 -18.65 18.18
C LEU A 33 11.37 -17.48 19.07
N VAL A 34 10.37 -16.72 18.63
CA VAL A 34 9.82 -15.55 19.34
C VAL A 34 8.39 -15.86 19.76
N LEU A 35 8.12 -15.81 21.06
CA LEU A 35 6.76 -15.86 21.59
C LEU A 35 6.22 -14.45 21.72
N SER A 36 5.06 -14.17 21.10
CA SER A 36 4.43 -12.87 21.13
C SER A 36 2.95 -12.98 21.52
N GLU A 37 2.45 -12.02 22.27
CA GLU A 37 1.01 -11.86 22.49
C GLU A 37 0.40 -10.95 21.43
N ARG A 38 -0.89 -11.08 21.24
CA ARG A 38 -1.69 -10.30 20.32
C ARG A 38 -2.77 -9.53 21.08
N SER A 39 -2.87 -8.24 20.83
CA SER A 39 -3.92 -7.35 21.36
C SER A 39 -4.76 -6.77 20.24
N VAL A 40 -6.06 -6.67 20.43
CA VAL A 40 -6.99 -6.08 19.46
C VAL A 40 -6.76 -4.57 19.38
N ARG A 41 -6.76 -4.04 18.15
CA ARG A 41 -6.70 -2.60 17.86
C ARG A 41 -7.64 -2.28 16.70
N GLY A 42 -8.86 -1.85 17.01
CA GLY A 42 -9.88 -1.62 15.99
C GLY A 42 -10.16 -2.89 15.19
N ALA A 43 -10.12 -2.79 13.87
CA ALA A 43 -10.25 -3.92 12.93
C ALA A 43 -8.94 -4.69 12.71
N SER A 44 -7.94 -4.54 13.58
CA SER A 44 -6.63 -5.18 13.45
C SER A 44 -6.04 -5.56 14.79
N PHE A 45 -4.75 -5.91 14.79
CA PHE A 45 -4.03 -6.36 15.95
C PHE A 45 -2.67 -5.66 16.07
N THR A 46 -2.21 -5.51 17.32
CA THR A 46 -0.81 -5.23 17.65
C THR A 46 -0.19 -6.45 18.29
N THR A 47 1.12 -6.59 18.21
CA THR A 47 1.87 -7.68 18.84
C THR A 47 2.94 -7.13 19.78
N ARG A 48 3.16 -7.85 20.90
CA ARG A 48 4.26 -7.59 21.83
C ARG A 48 5.03 -8.87 22.06
N ASP A 49 6.35 -8.81 21.91
CA ASP A 49 7.23 -9.96 22.17
C ASP A 49 7.33 -10.18 23.68
N LEU A 50 7.18 -11.43 24.09
CA LEU A 50 7.21 -11.83 25.50
C LEU A 50 8.51 -12.54 25.84
N ALA A 51 8.96 -13.45 25.00
CA ALA A 51 10.10 -14.32 25.27
C ALA A 51 10.72 -14.90 24.00
N PHE A 52 11.90 -15.44 24.15
CA PHE A 52 12.57 -16.27 23.16
C PHE A 52 12.71 -17.70 23.72
N PRO A 53 11.64 -18.51 23.64
CA PRO A 53 11.57 -19.80 24.31
C PRO A 53 12.54 -20.86 23.76
N VAL A 54 12.99 -20.69 22.52
CA VAL A 54 14.01 -21.53 21.91
C VAL A 54 15.09 -20.62 21.35
N LYS A 55 16.31 -20.80 21.85
CA LYS A 55 17.53 -20.19 21.34
C LYS A 55 18.56 -21.30 21.12
N ASN A 56 19.33 -21.20 20.05
CA ASN A 56 20.37 -22.14 19.77
C ASN A 56 21.71 -21.42 19.51
N SER A 57 22.79 -21.93 20.11
CA SER A 57 24.17 -21.47 19.87
C SER A 57 24.75 -22.04 18.57
N ASP A 58 24.17 -23.10 18.03
CA ASP A 58 24.57 -23.68 16.75
C ASP A 58 24.34 -22.66 15.63
N VAL A 59 25.42 -22.25 14.97
CA VAL A 59 25.41 -21.23 13.91
C VAL A 59 24.61 -21.67 12.68
N ALA A 60 24.39 -22.96 12.49
CA ALA A 60 23.64 -23.53 11.38
C ALA A 60 22.14 -23.70 11.67
N PHE A 61 21.68 -23.52 12.91
CA PHE A 61 20.27 -23.61 13.25
C PHE A 61 19.46 -22.52 12.55
N ARG A 62 18.51 -22.89 11.67
CA ARG A 62 17.68 -22.00 10.86
C ARG A 62 16.23 -22.45 10.88
N PRO A 63 15.45 -22.12 11.92
CA PRO A 63 14.04 -22.47 11.98
C PRO A 63 13.27 -21.70 10.92
N VAL A 64 12.77 -22.39 9.89
CA VAL A 64 12.11 -21.74 8.73
C VAL A 64 10.61 -21.99 8.68
N TYR A 65 10.13 -23.10 9.24
CA TYR A 65 8.71 -23.43 9.17
C TYR A 65 8.23 -24.10 10.45
N MET A 66 7.01 -23.78 10.86
CA MET A 66 6.37 -24.37 12.04
C MET A 66 4.92 -24.73 11.76
N VAL A 67 4.43 -25.81 12.36
CA VAL A 67 3.03 -26.21 12.31
C VAL A 67 2.56 -26.76 13.65
N ASN A 68 1.26 -26.53 13.99
CA ASN A 68 0.62 -27.26 15.05
C ASN A 68 0.45 -28.72 14.63
N ALA A 69 1.10 -29.64 15.34
CA ALA A 69 1.08 -31.08 15.02
C ALA A 69 -0.22 -31.75 15.46
N PRO A 70 -0.56 -32.92 14.91
CA PRO A 70 -1.73 -33.71 15.30
C PRO A 70 -1.79 -34.01 16.80
N ASP A 71 -0.66 -34.26 17.41
CA ASP A 71 -0.52 -34.61 18.83
C ASP A 71 -0.52 -33.40 19.78
N GLY A 72 -0.85 -32.20 19.29
CA GLY A 72 -0.92 -30.97 20.07
C GLY A 72 0.43 -30.30 20.34
N SER A 73 1.54 -30.86 19.84
CA SER A 73 2.86 -30.23 19.86
C SER A 73 3.05 -29.27 18.68
N VAL A 74 4.21 -28.62 18.59
CA VAL A 74 4.63 -27.83 17.41
C VAL A 74 5.81 -28.53 16.74
N LEU A 75 5.70 -28.78 15.44
CA LEU A 75 6.84 -29.25 14.63
C LEU A 75 7.54 -28.03 14.03
N ILE A 76 8.88 -28.07 14.02
CA ILE A 76 9.75 -27.00 13.55
C ILE A 76 10.70 -27.59 12.52
N ALA A 77 10.63 -27.12 11.28
CA ALA A 77 11.60 -27.45 10.25
C ALA A 77 12.82 -26.54 10.38
N ASP A 78 13.98 -27.18 10.47
CA ASP A 78 15.28 -26.52 10.50
C ASP A 78 15.97 -26.71 9.16
N PHE A 79 16.20 -25.57 8.47
CA PHE A 79 16.89 -25.56 7.18
C PHE A 79 18.38 -25.95 7.32
N TYR A 80 18.95 -25.71 8.49
CA TYR A 80 20.31 -26.06 8.89
C TYR A 80 21.40 -25.55 7.94
N GLU A 81 21.55 -24.26 7.87
CA GLU A 81 22.56 -23.59 7.04
C GLU A 81 23.35 -22.56 7.84
N ARG A 82 24.67 -22.57 7.70
CA ARG A 82 25.55 -21.55 8.33
C ARG A 82 25.25 -20.15 7.80
N TYR A 83 24.90 -20.06 6.53
CA TYR A 83 24.66 -18.80 5.83
C TYR A 83 23.35 -18.87 5.06
N ILE A 84 22.56 -17.80 5.10
CA ILE A 84 21.37 -17.66 4.27
C ILE A 84 21.68 -16.59 3.21
N ALA A 85 22.45 -16.95 2.18
CA ALA A 85 22.74 -16.07 1.05
C ALA A 85 22.89 -16.89 -0.24
N HIS A 86 22.38 -16.34 -1.33
CA HIS A 86 22.38 -17.00 -2.63
C HIS A 86 23.80 -17.33 -3.17
N GLY A 87 24.81 -16.57 -2.78
CA GLY A 87 26.19 -16.77 -3.22
C GLY A 87 26.86 -18.07 -2.76
N GLN A 88 26.35 -18.68 -1.69
CA GLN A 88 26.96 -19.91 -1.11
C GLN A 88 26.78 -21.14 -2.00
N HIS A 89 25.78 -21.16 -2.88
CA HIS A 89 25.61 -22.23 -3.86
C HIS A 89 26.85 -22.42 -4.74
N TYR A 90 27.48 -21.33 -5.13
CA TYR A 90 28.67 -21.34 -5.99
C TYR A 90 29.96 -21.68 -5.25
N GLN A 91 29.93 -21.67 -3.91
CA GLN A 91 31.09 -21.91 -3.05
C GLN A 91 31.05 -23.28 -2.36
N SER A 92 30.12 -24.15 -2.73
CA SER A 92 29.90 -25.48 -2.11
C SER A 92 29.70 -25.41 -0.59
N GLN A 93 29.10 -24.36 -0.08
CA GLN A 93 28.87 -24.12 1.35
C GLN A 93 27.45 -24.51 1.79
N ILE A 94 26.78 -25.35 1.03
CA ILE A 94 25.45 -25.87 1.32
C ILE A 94 25.60 -27.23 2.02
N ASP A 95 24.80 -27.43 3.06
CA ASP A 95 24.61 -28.74 3.67
C ASP A 95 23.21 -29.31 3.39
N PRO A 96 23.00 -30.05 2.28
CA PRO A 96 21.67 -30.54 1.90
C PRO A 96 21.22 -31.76 2.73
N THR A 97 22.06 -32.29 3.63
CA THR A 97 21.85 -33.56 4.29
C THR A 97 21.56 -33.44 5.79
N SER A 98 21.87 -32.30 6.41
CA SER A 98 21.81 -32.16 7.88
C SER A 98 20.54 -31.46 8.40
N GLY A 99 19.56 -31.16 7.52
CA GLY A 99 18.27 -30.59 7.91
C GLY A 99 17.52 -31.49 8.91
N ARG A 100 16.76 -30.83 9.83
CA ARG A 100 16.08 -31.54 10.93
C ARG A 100 14.63 -31.06 11.07
N ILE A 101 13.80 -31.92 11.63
CA ILE A 101 12.47 -31.55 12.12
C ILE A 101 12.46 -31.76 13.63
N TYR A 102 12.35 -30.67 14.37
CA TYR A 102 12.21 -30.71 15.82
C TYR A 102 10.75 -30.76 16.24
N ARG A 103 10.51 -31.36 17.40
CA ARG A 103 9.21 -31.32 18.09
C ARG A 103 9.36 -30.51 19.37
N LEU A 104 8.53 -29.49 19.50
CA LEU A 104 8.42 -28.67 20.71
C LEU A 104 7.14 -29.04 21.47
N SER A 105 7.28 -29.44 22.73
CA SER A 105 6.18 -29.71 23.64
C SER A 105 6.58 -29.35 25.08
N ALA A 106 5.61 -29.05 25.93
CA ALA A 106 5.85 -28.74 27.32
C ALA A 106 6.15 -30.03 28.12
N LYS A 107 7.10 -29.93 29.05
CA LYS A 107 7.41 -31.03 29.97
C LYS A 107 6.19 -31.38 30.82
N GLY A 108 5.86 -32.67 30.92
CA GLY A 108 4.71 -33.14 31.68
C GLY A 108 3.35 -33.05 31.00
N LYS A 109 3.24 -32.40 29.85
CA LYS A 109 2.01 -32.41 29.04
C LYS A 109 1.92 -33.68 28.21
N GLN A 110 0.74 -34.31 28.24
CA GLN A 110 0.46 -35.46 27.39
C GLN A 110 0.18 -35.03 25.97
N ARG A 111 0.67 -35.77 25.01
CA ARG A 111 0.38 -35.63 23.60
C ARG A 111 -0.88 -36.40 23.24
N ASP A 112 -1.68 -35.85 22.34
CA ASP A 112 -2.86 -36.53 21.82
C ASP A 112 -2.42 -37.68 20.90
N THR A 113 -2.94 -38.86 21.12
CA THR A 113 -2.62 -40.06 20.33
C THR A 113 -3.74 -40.49 19.39
N ASP A 114 -4.97 -39.97 19.57
CA ASP A 114 -6.13 -40.31 18.74
C ASP A 114 -6.19 -39.41 17.49
N THR A 115 -5.39 -39.72 16.50
CA THR A 115 -5.29 -38.96 15.24
C THR A 115 -6.10 -39.56 14.08
N ARG A 116 -6.79 -40.72 14.32
CA ARG A 116 -7.57 -41.41 13.28
C ARG A 116 -8.98 -40.86 13.12
N LEU A 117 -9.09 -39.56 12.79
CA LEU A 117 -10.38 -38.88 12.62
C LEU A 117 -11.17 -39.40 11.42
N ASP A 118 -10.51 -40.01 10.46
CA ASP A 118 -11.13 -40.70 9.31
C ASP A 118 -12.09 -41.85 9.73
N LYS A 119 -11.93 -42.41 10.90
CA LYS A 119 -12.76 -43.48 11.47
C LYS A 119 -13.92 -43.00 12.32
N LYS A 120 -13.98 -41.72 12.62
CA LYS A 120 -15.04 -41.14 13.46
C LYS A 120 -16.33 -40.93 12.68
N THR A 121 -17.47 -41.03 13.37
CA THR A 121 -18.79 -40.67 12.84
C THR A 121 -18.90 -39.15 12.69
N ASP A 122 -19.90 -38.68 11.93
CA ASP A 122 -20.13 -37.24 11.76
C ASP A 122 -20.49 -36.55 13.07
N ASP A 123 -21.24 -37.23 13.96
CA ASP A 123 -21.53 -36.73 15.31
C ASP A 123 -20.26 -36.54 16.14
N GLN A 124 -19.35 -37.50 16.09
CA GLN A 124 -18.06 -37.39 16.76
C GLN A 124 -17.18 -36.27 16.14
N LEU A 125 -17.20 -36.13 14.83
CA LEU A 125 -16.48 -35.06 14.15
C LEU A 125 -17.04 -33.66 14.51
N ARG A 126 -18.38 -33.53 14.66
CA ARG A 126 -18.99 -32.26 15.10
C ARG A 126 -18.55 -31.88 16.54
N GLN A 127 -18.42 -32.86 17.45
CA GLN A 127 -17.88 -32.61 18.80
C GLN A 127 -16.42 -32.13 18.76
N ILE A 128 -15.63 -32.56 17.76
CA ILE A 128 -14.23 -32.16 17.58
C ILE A 128 -14.09 -30.73 17.05
N LEU A 129 -15.14 -30.07 16.59
CA LEU A 129 -15.06 -28.68 16.11
C LEU A 129 -14.64 -27.66 17.19
N ASP A 130 -14.70 -28.05 18.47
CA ASP A 130 -14.22 -27.25 19.61
C ASP A 130 -12.97 -27.85 20.30
N HIS A 131 -12.35 -28.84 19.69
CA HIS A 131 -11.16 -29.49 20.25
C HIS A 131 -10.00 -28.50 20.48
N PRO A 132 -9.23 -28.55 21.57
CA PRO A 132 -8.12 -27.62 21.82
C PRO A 132 -7.05 -27.62 20.72
N ASN A 133 -6.78 -28.79 20.11
CA ASN A 133 -5.79 -28.90 19.04
C ASN A 133 -6.36 -28.41 17.71
N LYS A 134 -5.75 -27.39 17.13
CA LYS A 134 -6.14 -26.83 15.82
C LYS A 134 -6.20 -27.88 14.70
N TRP A 135 -5.26 -28.81 14.69
CA TRP A 135 -5.21 -29.87 13.67
C TRP A 135 -6.50 -30.72 13.65
N HIS A 136 -6.99 -31.09 14.85
CA HIS A 136 -8.24 -31.86 14.99
C HIS A 136 -9.44 -31.08 14.46
N ARG A 137 -9.58 -29.81 14.87
CA ARG A 137 -10.69 -28.96 14.38
C ARG A 137 -10.69 -28.83 12.85
N GLN A 138 -9.53 -28.51 12.27
CA GLN A 138 -9.39 -28.33 10.82
C GLN A 138 -9.62 -29.64 10.04
N THR A 139 -9.15 -30.77 10.59
CA THR A 139 -9.38 -32.09 9.99
C THR A 139 -10.86 -32.46 10.07
N ALA A 140 -11.53 -32.20 11.19
CA ALA A 140 -12.97 -32.43 11.34
C ALA A 140 -13.78 -31.56 10.33
N VAL A 141 -13.45 -30.28 10.18
CA VAL A 141 -14.08 -29.40 9.15
C VAL A 141 -13.94 -30.01 7.76
N ARG A 142 -12.75 -30.46 7.39
CA ARG A 142 -12.49 -31.04 6.07
C ARG A 142 -13.27 -32.35 5.87
N LEU A 143 -13.27 -33.25 6.86
CA LEU A 143 -13.97 -34.52 6.77
C LEU A 143 -15.50 -34.34 6.71
N LEU A 144 -16.06 -33.45 7.52
CA LEU A 144 -17.48 -33.10 7.48
C LEU A 144 -17.85 -32.47 6.13
N GLY A 145 -17.01 -31.59 5.59
CA GLY A 145 -17.20 -31.00 4.26
C GLY A 145 -17.16 -32.03 3.12
N GLN A 146 -16.36 -33.08 3.25
CA GLN A 146 -16.25 -34.16 2.24
C GLN A 146 -17.38 -35.18 2.29
N ARG A 147 -17.97 -35.42 3.47
CA ARG A 147 -18.98 -36.46 3.71
C ARG A 147 -20.42 -35.95 3.62
N ALA A 148 -20.59 -34.67 3.40
CA ALA A 148 -21.84 -33.96 3.58
C ALA A 148 -22.99 -34.52 2.76
N ASP A 149 -24.09 -34.82 3.48
CA ASP A 149 -25.40 -35.08 2.95
C ASP A 149 -26.42 -34.07 3.53
N ALA A 150 -27.69 -34.20 3.15
CA ALA A 150 -28.74 -33.30 3.64
C ALA A 150 -28.92 -33.34 5.17
N ALA A 151 -28.74 -34.50 5.80
CA ALA A 151 -28.88 -34.66 7.25
C ALA A 151 -27.70 -33.96 7.97
N ALA A 152 -26.48 -34.09 7.44
CA ALA A 152 -25.30 -33.39 7.93
C ALA A 152 -25.47 -31.85 7.86
N HIS A 153 -26.07 -31.31 6.78
CA HIS A 153 -26.38 -29.89 6.66
C HIS A 153 -27.30 -29.41 7.77
N VAL A 154 -28.42 -30.13 8.03
CA VAL A 154 -29.37 -29.80 9.11
C VAL A 154 -28.66 -29.79 10.48
N ALA A 155 -27.83 -30.80 10.75
CA ALA A 155 -27.13 -30.94 12.00
C ALA A 155 -26.10 -29.82 12.20
N LEU A 156 -25.36 -29.45 11.16
CA LEU A 156 -24.40 -28.32 11.20
C LEU A 156 -25.09 -26.98 11.40
N ARG A 157 -26.20 -26.71 10.69
CA ARG A 157 -27.00 -25.47 10.87
C ARG A 157 -27.50 -25.33 12.30
N LYS A 158 -28.03 -26.41 12.88
CA LYS A 158 -28.49 -26.43 14.28
C LYS A 158 -27.32 -26.11 15.21
N GLN A 159 -26.18 -26.77 15.03
CA GLN A 159 -24.99 -26.54 15.87
C GLN A 159 -24.50 -25.08 15.78
N ILE A 160 -24.40 -24.51 14.59
CA ILE A 160 -24.00 -23.10 14.42
C ILE A 160 -24.95 -22.18 15.19
N GLY A 161 -26.26 -22.40 15.12
CA GLY A 161 -27.26 -21.57 15.81
C GLY A 161 -27.27 -21.71 17.34
N THR A 162 -26.77 -22.82 17.89
CA THR A 162 -26.75 -23.07 19.34
C THR A 162 -25.40 -22.80 20.01
N GLU A 163 -24.31 -22.80 19.22
CA GLU A 163 -22.95 -22.58 19.71
C GLU A 163 -22.53 -21.12 19.52
N SER A 164 -21.67 -20.63 20.41
CA SER A 164 -21.23 -19.23 20.34
C SER A 164 -19.73 -19.04 20.06
N GLY A 165 -18.95 -20.09 20.27
CA GLY A 165 -17.48 -20.01 20.23
C GLY A 165 -16.86 -20.48 18.93
N GLN A 166 -15.74 -21.16 19.07
CA GLN A 166 -14.94 -21.73 17.98
C GLN A 166 -15.73 -22.81 17.22
N ALA A 167 -16.58 -23.58 17.90
CA ALA A 167 -17.41 -24.62 17.29
C ALA A 167 -18.39 -24.05 16.26
N ALA A 168 -19.04 -22.92 16.54
CA ALA A 168 -19.94 -22.26 15.59
C ALA A 168 -19.19 -21.86 14.30
N LEU A 169 -17.99 -21.28 14.44
CA LEU A 169 -17.19 -20.85 13.30
C LEU A 169 -16.70 -22.03 12.45
N HIS A 170 -16.19 -23.10 13.09
CA HIS A 170 -15.78 -24.31 12.38
C HIS A 170 -16.98 -25.04 11.75
N GLY A 171 -18.13 -25.04 12.42
CA GLY A 171 -19.39 -25.54 11.87
C GLY A 171 -19.81 -24.80 10.59
N LEU A 172 -19.70 -23.46 10.59
CA LEU A 172 -19.93 -22.63 9.41
C LEU A 172 -19.00 -23.01 8.25
N TRP A 173 -17.72 -23.19 8.53
CA TRP A 173 -16.75 -23.59 7.49
C TRP A 173 -17.04 -24.99 6.95
N ALA A 174 -17.41 -25.95 7.82
CA ALA A 174 -17.80 -27.28 7.40
C ALA A 174 -19.07 -27.25 6.54
N LEU A 175 -20.11 -26.49 6.94
CA LEU A 175 -21.33 -26.30 6.20
C LEU A 175 -21.10 -25.68 4.81
N HIS A 176 -20.20 -24.67 4.75
CA HIS A 176 -19.83 -24.06 3.48
C HIS A 176 -19.10 -25.03 2.55
N GLN A 177 -18.09 -25.77 3.07
CA GLN A 177 -17.37 -26.79 2.28
C GLN A 177 -18.27 -27.91 1.80
N ALA A 178 -19.29 -28.23 2.58
CA ALA A 178 -20.33 -29.20 2.24
C ALA A 178 -21.32 -28.70 1.17
N GLY A 179 -21.28 -27.42 0.78
CA GLY A 179 -22.24 -26.82 -0.13
C GLY A 179 -23.60 -26.47 0.51
N GLY A 180 -23.71 -26.59 1.84
CA GLY A 180 -24.97 -26.39 2.58
C GLY A 180 -25.25 -24.96 3.01
N LEU A 181 -24.33 -23.99 2.77
CA LEU A 181 -24.53 -22.57 3.09
C LEU A 181 -25.21 -21.85 1.92
N ASP A 182 -26.55 -21.88 1.88
CA ASP A 182 -27.34 -21.12 0.93
C ASP A 182 -27.57 -19.65 1.38
N ALA A 183 -28.19 -18.84 0.52
CA ALA A 183 -28.41 -17.41 0.79
C ALA A 183 -29.39 -17.18 1.96
N ALA A 184 -30.37 -18.04 2.17
CA ALA A 184 -31.36 -17.92 3.24
C ALA A 184 -30.68 -18.12 4.61
N ASN A 185 -29.96 -19.25 4.76
CA ASN A 185 -29.18 -19.51 5.99
C ASN A 185 -28.11 -18.46 6.24
N ALA A 186 -27.44 -18.00 5.18
CA ALA A 186 -26.45 -16.93 5.31
C ALA A 186 -27.09 -15.65 5.87
N THR A 187 -28.31 -15.31 5.43
CA THR A 187 -29.06 -14.14 5.93
C THR A 187 -29.40 -14.27 7.41
N GLU A 188 -29.88 -15.44 7.84
CA GLU A 188 -30.17 -15.71 9.26
C GLU A 188 -28.91 -15.55 10.14
N LEU A 189 -27.77 -16.04 9.65
CA LEU A 189 -26.49 -15.97 10.37
C LEU A 189 -25.90 -14.56 10.47
N LEU A 190 -26.42 -13.56 9.76
CA LEU A 190 -26.05 -12.16 9.99
C LEU A 190 -26.51 -11.63 11.36
N ALA A 191 -27.48 -12.29 12.01
CA ALA A 191 -27.90 -11.98 13.37
C ALA A 191 -27.15 -12.80 14.45
N HIS A 192 -26.18 -13.64 14.07
CA HIS A 192 -25.47 -14.52 15.00
C HIS A 192 -24.72 -13.70 16.09
N PRO A 193 -24.76 -14.09 17.39
CA PRO A 193 -24.11 -13.34 18.48
C PRO A 193 -22.59 -13.24 18.30
N ASN A 194 -21.94 -14.26 17.75
CA ASN A 194 -20.50 -14.23 17.49
C ASN A 194 -20.18 -13.38 16.23
N PRO A 195 -19.45 -12.25 16.37
CA PRO A 195 -19.11 -11.37 15.26
C PRO A 195 -18.24 -12.07 14.19
N LEU A 196 -17.43 -13.06 14.57
CA LEU A 196 -16.62 -13.79 13.60
C LEU A 196 -17.49 -14.66 12.67
N VAL A 197 -18.59 -15.21 13.17
CA VAL A 197 -19.57 -15.92 12.32
C VAL A 197 -20.18 -14.95 11.32
N ARG A 198 -20.63 -13.76 11.76
CA ARG A 198 -21.17 -12.72 10.87
C ARG A 198 -20.16 -12.29 9.80
N ALA A 199 -18.93 -12.02 10.21
CA ALA A 199 -17.85 -11.64 9.28
C ALA A 199 -17.59 -12.73 8.24
N TRP A 200 -17.47 -13.98 8.68
CA TRP A 200 -17.20 -15.09 7.77
C TRP A 200 -18.35 -15.42 6.82
N VAL A 201 -19.59 -15.29 7.25
CA VAL A 201 -20.75 -15.42 6.36
C VAL A 201 -20.68 -14.39 5.23
N ILE A 202 -20.40 -13.13 5.55
CA ILE A 202 -20.24 -12.06 4.56
C ILE A 202 -19.09 -12.38 3.60
N ARG A 203 -17.96 -12.86 4.13
CA ARG A 203 -16.81 -13.25 3.32
C ARG A 203 -17.13 -14.37 2.35
N LEU A 204 -17.72 -15.47 2.85
CA LEU A 204 -18.00 -16.67 2.06
C LEU A 204 -19.03 -16.41 0.96
N GLN A 205 -20.07 -15.63 1.23
CA GLN A 205 -21.02 -15.21 0.20
C GLN A 205 -20.37 -14.25 -0.81
N GLY A 206 -19.52 -13.34 -0.34
CA GLY A 206 -18.80 -12.39 -1.18
C GLY A 206 -17.72 -13.00 -2.09
N ASP A 207 -17.28 -14.23 -1.83
CA ASP A 207 -16.33 -14.94 -2.69
C ASP A 207 -16.91 -15.25 -4.09
N ARG A 208 -18.22 -15.26 -4.22
CA ARG A 208 -18.95 -15.36 -5.50
C ARG A 208 -18.88 -14.07 -6.33
N ARG A 209 -18.37 -12.98 -5.76
CA ARG A 209 -18.25 -11.63 -6.35
C ARG A 209 -19.58 -10.97 -6.73
N GLU A 210 -20.69 -11.53 -6.30
CA GLU A 210 -22.04 -11.01 -6.42
C GLU A 210 -22.87 -11.57 -5.27
N LEU A 211 -23.67 -10.74 -4.64
CA LEU A 211 -24.59 -11.14 -3.57
C LEU A 211 -26.00 -11.25 -4.13
N SER A 212 -26.77 -12.23 -3.65
CA SER A 212 -28.20 -12.25 -3.94
C SER A 212 -28.89 -10.99 -3.37
N ALA A 213 -29.94 -10.52 -4.01
CA ALA A 213 -30.61 -9.27 -3.64
C ALA A 213 -31.01 -9.21 -2.16
N GLY A 214 -31.59 -10.28 -1.63
CA GLY A 214 -32.02 -10.36 -0.22
C GLY A 214 -30.83 -10.31 0.75
N PHE A 215 -29.76 -11.06 0.46
CA PHE A 215 -28.55 -11.05 1.28
C PHE A 215 -27.83 -9.71 1.22
N PHE A 216 -27.73 -9.10 0.04
CA PHE A 216 -27.15 -7.76 -0.14
C PHE A 216 -27.85 -6.71 0.73
N GLU A 217 -29.21 -6.67 0.69
CA GLU A 217 -29.95 -5.71 1.49
C GLU A 217 -29.78 -5.96 3.00
N ALA A 218 -29.73 -7.22 3.43
CA ALA A 218 -29.46 -7.58 4.82
C ALA A 218 -28.06 -7.12 5.26
N VAL A 219 -27.01 -7.31 4.44
CA VAL A 219 -25.66 -6.82 4.72
C VAL A 219 -25.62 -5.29 4.73
N ARG A 220 -26.37 -4.63 3.85
CA ARG A 220 -26.48 -3.17 3.80
C ARG A 220 -27.13 -2.61 5.07
N GLN A 221 -28.20 -3.23 5.56
CA GLN A 221 -28.80 -2.88 6.85
C GLN A 221 -27.83 -3.11 8.00
N LEU A 222 -27.12 -4.24 7.99
CA LEU A 222 -26.08 -4.54 9.00
C LEU A 222 -24.98 -3.48 9.01
N ALA A 223 -24.52 -3.01 7.85
CA ALA A 223 -23.45 -2.00 7.74
C ALA A 223 -23.78 -0.71 8.51
N ARG A 224 -25.06 -0.34 8.62
CA ARG A 224 -25.53 0.85 9.34
C ARG A 224 -25.38 0.73 10.86
N HIS A 225 -25.56 -0.49 11.41
CA HIS A 225 -25.73 -0.70 12.86
C HIS A 225 -24.72 -1.68 13.48
N GLU A 226 -23.84 -2.31 12.68
CA GLU A 226 -22.88 -3.29 13.17
C GLU A 226 -21.92 -2.68 14.21
N GLY A 227 -21.90 -3.26 15.41
CA GLY A 227 -21.05 -2.78 16.51
C GLY A 227 -19.59 -3.24 16.43
N HIS A 228 -19.32 -4.37 15.75
CA HIS A 228 -18.00 -4.98 15.80
C HIS A 228 -17.10 -4.54 14.61
N PRO A 229 -15.89 -3.99 14.86
CA PRO A 229 -15.05 -3.45 13.80
C PRO A 229 -14.57 -4.49 12.78
N GLU A 230 -14.31 -5.74 13.17
CA GLU A 230 -13.92 -6.79 12.23
C GLU A 230 -15.04 -7.12 11.22
N VAL A 231 -16.30 -7.05 11.63
CA VAL A 231 -17.44 -7.27 10.73
C VAL A 231 -17.54 -6.10 9.74
N ARG A 232 -17.39 -4.86 10.22
CA ARG A 232 -17.37 -3.69 9.33
C ARG A 232 -16.21 -3.72 8.35
N SER A 233 -15.02 -4.10 8.82
CA SER A 233 -13.85 -4.32 7.96
C SER A 233 -14.12 -5.40 6.90
N GLN A 234 -14.79 -6.49 7.28
CA GLN A 234 -15.15 -7.55 6.33
C GLN A 234 -16.20 -7.08 5.32
N ILE A 235 -17.18 -6.26 5.72
CA ILE A 235 -18.14 -5.64 4.79
C ILE A 235 -17.37 -4.78 3.76
N ALA A 236 -16.46 -3.91 4.21
CA ALA A 236 -15.65 -3.08 3.32
C ALA A 236 -14.77 -3.93 2.36
N GLY A 237 -14.09 -4.95 2.90
CA GLY A 237 -13.27 -5.87 2.11
C GLY A 237 -14.07 -6.72 1.10
N THR A 238 -15.32 -7.06 1.44
CA THR A 238 -16.24 -7.73 0.51
C THR A 238 -16.73 -6.74 -0.54
N ALA A 239 -17.17 -5.54 -0.17
CA ALA A 239 -17.63 -4.48 -1.07
C ALA A 239 -16.62 -4.18 -2.19
N PHE A 240 -15.32 -4.24 -1.88
CA PHE A 240 -14.26 -4.06 -2.88
C PHE A 240 -14.33 -5.08 -4.03
N ARG A 241 -14.84 -6.29 -3.79
CA ARG A 241 -14.90 -7.38 -4.79
C ARG A 241 -16.22 -7.44 -5.56
N LEU A 242 -17.24 -6.75 -5.07
CA LEU A 242 -18.59 -6.75 -5.64
C LEU A 242 -18.73 -5.83 -6.87
N PRO A 243 -19.80 -5.99 -7.67
CA PRO A 243 -20.16 -5.05 -8.71
C PRO A 243 -20.46 -3.66 -8.13
N ARG A 244 -20.45 -2.65 -8.99
CA ARG A 244 -20.65 -1.24 -8.62
C ARG A 244 -21.93 -1.00 -7.81
N ASP A 245 -23.04 -1.57 -8.24
CA ASP A 245 -24.38 -1.42 -7.66
C ASP A 245 -24.55 -2.08 -6.28
N GLN A 246 -23.62 -2.94 -5.91
CA GLN A 246 -23.53 -3.52 -4.57
C GLN A 246 -22.37 -2.93 -3.75
N GLY A 247 -21.19 -2.80 -4.35
CA GLY A 247 -19.99 -2.35 -3.65
C GLY A 247 -20.05 -0.90 -3.18
N LEU A 248 -20.47 0.02 -4.06
CA LEU A 248 -20.56 1.46 -3.70
C LEU A 248 -21.56 1.73 -2.58
N PRO A 249 -22.81 1.19 -2.61
CA PRO A 249 -23.74 1.40 -1.50
C PRO A 249 -23.22 0.88 -0.15
N LEU A 250 -22.57 -0.30 -0.10
CA LEU A 250 -21.98 -0.80 1.15
C LEU A 250 -20.88 0.11 1.69
N ALA A 251 -19.99 0.58 0.82
CA ALA A 251 -18.96 1.53 1.22
C ALA A 251 -19.57 2.87 1.68
N ALA A 252 -20.62 3.33 1.01
CA ALA A 252 -21.32 4.57 1.38
C ALA A 252 -21.99 4.47 2.77
N GLU A 253 -22.59 3.33 3.12
CA GLU A 253 -23.15 3.14 4.47
C GLU A 253 -22.05 3.17 5.56
N LEU A 254 -20.91 2.53 5.32
CA LEU A 254 -19.79 2.55 6.25
C LEU A 254 -19.17 3.94 6.39
N LEU A 255 -19.07 4.71 5.30
CA LEU A 255 -18.53 6.07 5.30
C LEU A 255 -19.40 7.09 6.03
N GLN A 256 -20.67 6.78 6.31
CA GLN A 256 -21.55 7.62 7.14
C GLN A 256 -21.35 7.42 8.64
N ARG A 257 -20.54 6.46 9.05
CA ARG A 257 -20.25 6.17 10.46
C ARG A 257 -19.07 6.98 10.95
N THR A 258 -19.02 7.20 12.28
CA THR A 258 -17.91 7.90 12.95
C THR A 258 -17.05 6.98 13.81
N ASP A 259 -17.55 5.76 14.11
CA ASP A 259 -16.87 4.79 14.97
C ASP A 259 -15.47 4.40 14.47
N ASP A 260 -15.28 4.42 13.15
CA ASP A 260 -14.07 3.97 12.49
C ASP A 260 -13.14 5.11 12.04
N LEU A 261 -13.40 6.33 12.47
CA LEU A 261 -12.67 7.51 12.03
C LEU A 261 -11.15 7.41 12.28
N ALA A 262 -10.78 6.79 13.40
CA ALA A 262 -9.39 6.54 13.80
C ALA A 262 -8.91 5.11 13.50
N ASP A 263 -9.75 4.26 12.88
CA ASP A 263 -9.33 2.91 12.51
C ASP A 263 -8.31 2.96 11.37
N PRO A 264 -7.18 2.22 11.45
CA PRO A 264 -6.12 2.30 10.44
C PRO A 264 -6.50 1.66 9.10
N PHE A 265 -7.53 0.82 9.03
CA PHE A 265 -7.84 0.00 7.85
C PHE A 265 -9.22 0.27 7.24
N ILE A 266 -10.28 0.39 8.05
CA ILE A 266 -11.66 0.53 7.53
C ILE A 266 -11.81 1.74 6.59
N PRO A 267 -11.33 2.95 6.94
CA PRO A 267 -11.38 4.09 6.02
C PRO A 267 -10.64 3.83 4.71
N LEU A 268 -9.49 3.14 4.78
CA LEU A 268 -8.70 2.80 3.61
C LEU A 268 -9.37 1.73 2.75
N GLN A 269 -10.01 0.74 3.35
CA GLN A 269 -10.78 -0.27 2.62
C GLN A 269 -11.98 0.36 1.88
N CYS A 270 -12.70 1.29 2.53
CA CYS A 270 -13.76 2.05 1.89
C CYS A 270 -13.22 2.90 0.72
N TRP A 271 -12.05 3.53 0.90
CA TRP A 271 -11.37 4.24 -0.17
C TRP A 271 -11.09 3.33 -1.37
N TRP A 272 -10.57 2.12 -1.17
CA TRP A 272 -10.28 1.18 -2.25
C TRP A 272 -11.52 0.80 -3.07
N VAL A 273 -12.70 0.73 -2.43
CA VAL A 273 -13.97 0.53 -3.17
C VAL A 273 -14.22 1.69 -4.13
N LEU A 274 -14.13 2.94 -3.63
CA LEU A 274 -14.34 4.13 -4.45
C LEU A 274 -13.26 4.26 -5.54
N GLU A 275 -12.00 3.98 -5.20
CA GLU A 275 -10.88 4.02 -6.14
C GLU A 275 -11.08 3.06 -7.30
N ARG A 276 -11.42 1.80 -7.02
CA ARG A 276 -11.68 0.77 -8.03
C ARG A 276 -12.77 1.22 -9.01
N HIS A 277 -13.88 1.72 -8.48
CA HIS A 277 -15.00 2.15 -9.32
C HIS A 277 -14.78 3.53 -9.97
N SER A 278 -13.87 4.35 -9.47
CA SER A 278 -13.53 5.62 -10.12
C SER A 278 -12.89 5.44 -11.50
N GLU A 279 -12.43 4.25 -11.83
CA GLU A 279 -11.82 3.96 -13.12
C GLU A 279 -12.84 3.76 -14.24
N ASN A 280 -13.82 2.89 -14.01
CA ASN A 280 -14.78 2.47 -15.04
C ASN A 280 -16.19 3.02 -14.79
N ASP A 281 -16.51 3.35 -13.55
CA ASP A 281 -17.82 3.77 -13.07
C ASP A 281 -17.77 5.16 -12.42
N ARG A 282 -16.87 6.03 -12.87
CA ARG A 282 -16.62 7.36 -12.28
C ARG A 282 -17.89 8.15 -12.01
N ALA A 283 -18.85 8.13 -12.95
CA ALA A 283 -20.11 8.85 -12.80
C ALA A 283 -20.89 8.42 -11.55
N ALA A 284 -20.88 7.13 -11.23
CA ALA A 284 -21.55 6.58 -10.04
C ALA A 284 -20.83 6.97 -8.75
N VAL A 285 -19.48 6.96 -8.76
CA VAL A 285 -18.70 7.46 -7.62
C VAL A 285 -18.97 8.94 -7.37
N LEU A 286 -18.96 9.76 -8.41
CA LEU A 286 -19.23 11.21 -8.29
C LEU A 286 -20.67 11.51 -7.85
N ALA A 287 -21.64 10.67 -8.22
CA ALA A 287 -23.02 10.83 -7.80
C ALA A 287 -23.23 10.72 -6.27
N LEU A 288 -22.36 10.02 -5.56
CA LEU A 288 -22.40 9.99 -4.08
C LEU A 288 -22.20 11.40 -3.47
N PHE A 289 -21.44 12.24 -4.15
CA PHE A 289 -21.10 13.60 -3.69
C PHE A 289 -22.13 14.67 -4.10
N ASP A 290 -23.17 14.32 -4.83
CA ASP A 290 -24.32 15.19 -5.07
C ASP A 290 -25.17 15.35 -3.80
N ASP A 291 -25.14 14.36 -2.91
CA ASP A 291 -25.71 14.47 -1.57
C ASP A 291 -24.75 15.23 -0.64
N LYS A 292 -25.15 16.47 -0.32
CA LYS A 292 -24.40 17.34 0.61
C LYS A 292 -24.24 16.75 2.01
N LYS A 293 -25.14 15.85 2.44
CA LYS A 293 -25.02 15.16 3.74
C LYS A 293 -23.90 14.13 3.70
N PHE A 294 -23.83 13.35 2.63
CA PHE A 294 -22.72 12.40 2.41
C PHE A 294 -21.37 13.12 2.33
N PHE A 295 -21.32 14.23 1.57
CA PHE A 295 -20.10 15.03 1.43
C PHE A 295 -19.53 15.51 2.78
N ARG A 296 -20.42 15.83 3.75
CA ARG A 296 -20.07 16.35 5.09
C ARG A 296 -19.78 15.26 6.12
N GLN A 297 -19.84 13.99 5.75
CA GLN A 297 -19.51 12.92 6.71
C GLN A 297 -18.04 13.00 7.13
N PRO A 298 -17.72 12.90 8.43
CA PRO A 298 -16.34 13.00 8.90
C PRO A 298 -15.38 11.99 8.25
N MET A 299 -15.85 10.77 7.99
CA MET A 299 -15.07 9.75 7.27
C MET A 299 -14.78 10.17 5.83
N VAL A 300 -15.74 10.77 5.14
CA VAL A 300 -15.59 11.27 3.78
C VAL A 300 -14.61 12.45 3.76
N GLU A 301 -14.80 13.42 4.65
CA GLU A 301 -13.95 14.61 4.73
C GLU A 301 -12.49 14.26 5.03
N GLN A 302 -12.24 13.37 6.00
CA GLN A 302 -10.88 13.08 6.45
C GLN A 302 -10.14 12.07 5.58
N HIS A 303 -10.86 11.11 4.98
CA HIS A 303 -10.22 9.96 4.34
C HIS A 303 -10.47 9.86 2.82
N ILE A 304 -11.49 10.51 2.28
CA ILE A 304 -11.89 10.31 0.89
C ILE A 304 -11.58 11.52 0.00
N LEU A 305 -11.95 12.74 0.41
CA LEU A 305 -11.92 13.93 -0.47
C LEU A 305 -10.54 14.16 -1.11
N GLU A 306 -9.48 14.17 -0.29
CA GLU A 306 -8.11 14.36 -0.78
C GLU A 306 -7.69 13.24 -1.73
N ARG A 307 -7.97 11.98 -1.37
CA ARG A 307 -7.60 10.80 -2.16
C ARG A 307 -8.33 10.77 -3.50
N LEU A 308 -9.64 11.03 -3.50
CA LEU A 308 -10.44 11.01 -4.72
C LEU A 308 -10.00 12.11 -5.69
N MET A 309 -9.82 13.32 -5.19
CA MET A 309 -9.33 14.42 -6.01
C MET A 309 -7.94 14.13 -6.59
N ARG A 310 -7.03 13.62 -5.75
CA ARG A 310 -5.69 13.20 -6.19
C ARG A 310 -5.76 12.12 -7.26
N ARG A 311 -6.61 11.11 -7.09
CA ARG A 311 -6.76 9.99 -8.02
C ARG A 311 -7.23 10.45 -9.40
N LEU A 312 -8.24 11.34 -9.43
CA LEU A 312 -8.78 11.90 -10.67
C LEU A 312 -7.75 12.81 -11.34
N ALA A 313 -7.16 13.76 -10.60
CA ALA A 313 -6.22 14.71 -11.15
C ALA A 313 -4.93 14.04 -11.68
N ALA A 314 -4.41 13.03 -10.99
CA ALA A 314 -3.17 12.31 -11.37
C ALA A 314 -3.28 11.57 -12.72
N ARG A 315 -4.48 11.20 -13.15
CA ARG A 315 -4.69 10.55 -14.45
C ARG A 315 -4.64 11.52 -15.61
N GLY A 316 -4.92 12.80 -15.38
CA GLY A 316 -4.88 13.86 -16.38
C GLY A 316 -5.84 13.71 -17.57
N ARG A 317 -6.76 12.73 -17.56
CA ARG A 317 -7.76 12.54 -18.63
C ARG A 317 -8.84 13.64 -18.53
N GLN A 318 -9.33 14.12 -19.66
CA GLN A 318 -10.33 15.18 -19.71
C GLN A 318 -11.57 14.90 -18.85
N ASP A 319 -12.08 13.67 -18.92
CA ASP A 319 -13.23 13.26 -18.11
C ASP A 319 -12.93 13.19 -16.60
N ASP A 320 -11.71 12.81 -16.21
CA ASP A 320 -11.29 12.76 -14.80
C ASP A 320 -11.14 14.19 -14.26
N LEU A 321 -10.57 15.10 -15.08
CA LEU A 321 -10.46 16.52 -14.75
C LEU A 321 -11.83 17.22 -14.69
N ALA A 322 -12.78 16.83 -15.56
CA ALA A 322 -14.17 17.28 -15.45
C ALA A 322 -14.81 16.79 -14.12
N GLY A 323 -14.48 15.57 -13.68
CA GLY A 323 -14.83 15.05 -12.35
C GLY A 323 -14.29 15.91 -11.20
N CYS A 324 -13.03 16.37 -11.32
CA CYS A 324 -12.44 17.32 -10.36
C CYS A 324 -13.24 18.63 -10.29
N ALA A 325 -13.65 19.17 -11.44
CA ALA A 325 -14.48 20.38 -11.49
C ALA A 325 -15.82 20.17 -10.78
N ARG A 326 -16.48 19.01 -11.01
CA ARG A 326 -17.75 18.66 -10.36
C ARG A 326 -17.61 18.58 -8.84
N LEU A 327 -16.56 17.94 -8.33
CA LEU A 327 -16.31 17.85 -6.89
C LEU A 327 -16.10 19.24 -6.26
N LEU A 328 -15.31 20.12 -6.89
CA LEU A 328 -15.09 21.49 -6.41
C LEU A 328 -16.38 22.31 -6.39
N ALA A 329 -17.21 22.18 -7.44
CA ALA A 329 -18.50 22.86 -7.52
C ALA A 329 -19.52 22.35 -6.48
N ALA A 330 -19.50 21.06 -6.16
CA ALA A 330 -20.38 20.42 -5.18
C ALA A 330 -19.94 20.66 -3.73
N ALA A 331 -18.69 21.09 -3.49
CA ALA A 331 -18.11 21.23 -2.17
C ALA A 331 -18.91 22.19 -1.27
N PRO A 332 -19.44 21.72 -0.11
CA PRO A 332 -20.40 22.48 0.69
C PRO A 332 -19.79 23.69 1.41
N THR A 333 -18.49 23.67 1.71
CA THR A 333 -17.79 24.73 2.45
C THR A 333 -16.36 24.94 1.90
N LYS A 334 -15.73 26.04 2.34
CA LYS A 334 -14.33 26.30 2.04
C LYS A 334 -13.41 25.15 2.50
N ALA A 335 -13.63 24.64 3.72
CA ALA A 335 -12.80 23.54 4.27
C ALA A 335 -12.82 22.30 3.36
N HIS A 336 -13.98 21.94 2.80
CA HIS A 336 -14.07 20.82 1.85
C HIS A 336 -13.32 21.13 0.54
N ARG A 337 -13.40 22.35 0.02
CA ARG A 337 -12.60 22.78 -1.14
C ARG A 337 -11.10 22.70 -0.85
N ASP A 338 -10.67 23.14 0.33
CA ASP A 338 -9.26 23.11 0.73
C ASP A 338 -8.74 21.65 0.78
N LYS A 339 -9.55 20.71 1.29
CA LYS A 339 -9.22 19.24 1.27
C LYS A 339 -9.10 18.70 -0.16
N LEU A 340 -10.03 19.04 -1.03
CA LEU A 340 -9.96 18.66 -2.45
C LEU A 340 -8.71 19.25 -3.11
N MET A 341 -8.42 20.53 -2.85
CA MET A 341 -7.25 21.20 -3.40
C MET A 341 -5.93 20.63 -2.89
N ALA A 342 -5.87 20.16 -1.65
CA ALA A 342 -4.71 19.42 -1.16
C ALA A 342 -4.44 18.16 -2.01
N GLY A 343 -5.49 17.42 -2.38
CA GLY A 343 -5.39 16.28 -3.28
C GLY A 343 -4.96 16.66 -4.70
N PHE A 344 -5.55 17.73 -5.25
CA PHE A 344 -5.20 18.24 -6.57
C PHE A 344 -3.72 18.66 -6.63
N SER A 345 -3.25 19.44 -5.67
CA SER A 345 -1.86 19.91 -5.61
C SER A 345 -0.87 18.74 -5.51
N LYS A 346 -1.17 17.72 -4.69
CA LYS A 346 -0.35 16.50 -4.61
C LYS A 346 -0.31 15.71 -5.91
N ALA A 347 -1.39 15.74 -6.70
CA ALA A 347 -1.45 15.04 -7.97
C ALA A 347 -0.53 15.65 -9.02
N ILE A 348 -0.44 16.98 -9.03
CA ILE A 348 0.34 17.74 -10.03
C ILE A 348 1.76 18.09 -9.55
N GLU A 349 2.14 17.68 -8.34
CA GLU A 349 3.47 17.96 -7.80
C GLU A 349 4.55 17.30 -8.68
N GLY A 350 5.42 18.11 -9.27
CA GLY A 350 6.51 17.63 -10.13
C GLY A 350 6.11 17.18 -11.53
N GLN A 351 4.86 17.42 -11.95
CA GLN A 351 4.36 17.11 -13.29
C GLN A 351 3.90 18.37 -13.99
N ALA A 352 3.95 18.38 -15.33
CA ALA A 352 3.31 19.41 -16.13
C ALA A 352 1.79 19.36 -15.93
N LEU A 353 1.15 20.53 -15.87
CA LEU A 353 -0.31 20.60 -15.77
C LEU A 353 -0.91 20.15 -17.12
N PRO A 354 -1.77 19.14 -17.16
CA PRO A 354 -2.45 18.77 -18.40
C PRO A 354 -3.38 19.90 -18.87
N LEU A 355 -3.79 19.83 -20.14
CA LEU A 355 -4.83 20.74 -20.64
C LEU A 355 -6.09 20.62 -19.78
N LEU A 356 -6.45 21.71 -19.10
CA LEU A 356 -7.59 21.72 -18.18
C LEU A 356 -8.90 21.98 -18.95
N PRO A 357 -9.98 21.23 -18.64
CA PRO A 357 -11.32 21.62 -19.04
C PRO A 357 -11.67 23.02 -18.52
N ASP A 358 -12.41 23.80 -19.31
CA ASP A 358 -12.81 25.19 -18.94
C ASP A 358 -13.51 25.24 -17.57
N ALA A 359 -14.36 24.26 -17.29
CA ALA A 359 -15.06 24.15 -16.01
C ALA A 359 -14.08 24.03 -14.83
N LEU A 360 -12.99 23.24 -14.96
CA LEU A 360 -11.99 23.11 -13.91
C LEU A 360 -11.14 24.37 -13.80
N ALA A 361 -10.68 24.93 -14.92
CA ALA A 361 -9.91 26.17 -14.92
C ALA A 361 -10.69 27.30 -14.26
N LYS A 362 -12.01 27.42 -14.52
CA LYS A 362 -12.89 28.37 -13.87
C LYS A 362 -12.95 28.17 -12.35
N GLN A 363 -13.15 26.95 -11.88
CA GLN A 363 -13.18 26.65 -10.44
C GLN A 363 -11.85 26.97 -9.74
N LEU A 364 -10.73 26.64 -10.38
CA LEU A 364 -9.39 26.91 -9.84
C LEU A 364 -9.08 28.40 -9.73
N ARG A 365 -9.52 29.21 -10.71
CA ARG A 365 -9.37 30.68 -10.66
C ARG A 365 -10.24 31.37 -9.60
N GLN A 366 -11.33 30.74 -9.18
CA GLN A 366 -12.25 31.24 -8.16
C GLN A 366 -11.84 30.91 -6.72
N LEU A 367 -10.70 30.23 -6.52
CA LEU A 367 -10.18 29.98 -5.18
C LEU A 367 -9.73 31.29 -4.53
N ASP A 368 -10.01 31.46 -3.24
CA ASP A 368 -9.67 32.68 -2.50
C ASP A 368 -8.16 32.97 -2.46
N ASN A 369 -7.35 31.93 -2.40
CA ASN A 369 -5.89 32.05 -2.36
C ASN A 369 -5.24 30.78 -2.96
N PRO A 370 -5.25 30.60 -4.30
CA PRO A 370 -4.62 29.44 -4.91
C PRO A 370 -3.10 29.49 -4.73
N PRO A 371 -2.44 28.33 -4.54
CA PRO A 371 -0.98 28.26 -4.45
C PRO A 371 -0.30 28.97 -5.62
N LEU A 372 0.80 29.68 -5.36
CA LEU A 372 1.51 30.46 -6.37
C LEU A 372 1.88 29.61 -7.59
N ALA A 373 2.38 28.39 -7.38
CA ALA A 373 2.72 27.45 -8.45
C ALA A 373 1.51 27.09 -9.33
N LEU A 374 0.31 26.96 -8.74
CA LEU A 374 -0.92 26.71 -9.49
C LEU A 374 -1.34 27.92 -10.32
N ARG A 375 -1.28 29.13 -9.74
CA ARG A 375 -1.56 30.38 -10.45
C ARG A 375 -0.65 30.57 -11.68
N VAL A 376 0.65 30.29 -11.51
CA VAL A 376 1.61 30.30 -12.61
C VAL A 376 1.19 29.33 -13.71
N ARG A 377 0.87 28.08 -13.37
CA ARG A 377 0.43 27.06 -14.33
C ARG A 377 -0.90 27.40 -15.02
N LEU A 378 -1.75 28.21 -14.40
CA LEU A 378 -2.98 28.73 -14.99
C LEU A 378 -2.75 29.95 -15.89
N GLY A 379 -1.50 30.36 -16.12
CA GLY A 379 -1.13 31.50 -16.98
C GLY A 379 -1.35 32.88 -16.35
N ASP A 380 -1.33 32.98 -15.01
CA ASP A 380 -1.42 34.24 -14.29
C ASP A 380 -0.07 34.99 -14.40
N GLU A 381 -0.05 36.06 -15.20
CA GLU A 381 1.16 36.86 -15.47
C GLU A 381 1.73 37.53 -14.21
N VAL A 382 0.86 37.96 -13.30
CA VAL A 382 1.30 38.55 -12.01
C VAL A 382 1.95 37.46 -11.14
N ALA A 383 1.34 36.29 -11.11
CA ALA A 383 1.88 35.15 -10.38
C ALA A 383 3.24 34.68 -10.96
N LEU A 384 3.40 34.70 -12.27
CA LEU A 384 4.69 34.40 -12.91
C LEU A 384 5.79 35.37 -12.47
N GLY A 385 5.49 36.66 -12.46
CA GLY A 385 6.41 37.69 -11.94
C GLY A 385 6.79 37.48 -10.47
N GLN A 386 5.79 37.17 -9.62
CA GLN A 386 6.03 36.82 -8.20
C GLN A 386 6.87 35.57 -8.05
N ALA A 387 6.62 34.54 -8.86
CA ALA A 387 7.37 33.29 -8.84
C ALA A 387 8.85 33.50 -9.18
N LEU A 388 9.16 34.32 -10.20
CA LEU A 388 10.55 34.66 -10.55
C LEU A 388 11.28 35.31 -9.37
N GLY A 389 10.62 36.20 -8.62
CA GLY A 389 11.17 36.80 -7.40
C GLY A 389 11.47 35.77 -6.31
N VAL A 390 10.52 34.86 -6.04
CA VAL A 390 10.71 33.79 -5.05
C VAL A 390 11.79 32.81 -5.49
N ILE A 391 11.87 32.45 -6.77
CA ILE A 391 12.92 31.56 -7.31
C ILE A 391 14.31 32.16 -7.09
N ALA A 392 14.48 33.47 -7.27
CA ALA A 392 15.76 34.15 -7.10
C ALA A 392 16.13 34.39 -5.63
N ASP A 393 15.16 34.40 -4.71
CA ASP A 393 15.39 34.69 -3.29
C ASP A 393 15.95 33.46 -2.54
N ARG A 394 17.23 33.55 -2.12
CA ARG A 394 17.92 32.48 -1.37
C ARG A 394 17.39 32.26 0.05
N ASN A 395 16.65 33.21 0.62
CA ASN A 395 16.02 33.07 1.94
C ASN A 395 14.76 32.21 1.90
N LYS A 396 14.25 31.92 0.71
CA LYS A 396 13.08 31.04 0.53
C LYS A 396 13.50 29.57 0.57
N PRO A 397 12.63 28.68 1.11
CA PRO A 397 12.93 27.25 1.16
C PRO A 397 13.24 26.66 -0.21
N ALA A 398 14.28 25.85 -0.32
CA ALA A 398 14.69 25.23 -1.58
C ALA A 398 13.55 24.45 -2.24
N ARG A 399 12.72 23.75 -1.45
CA ARG A 399 11.56 23.00 -1.94
C ARG A 399 10.55 23.89 -2.66
N GLU A 400 10.22 25.05 -2.11
CA GLU A 400 9.32 26.04 -2.70
C GLU A 400 9.88 26.58 -4.01
N ARG A 401 11.17 26.94 -4.01
CA ARG A 401 11.86 27.45 -5.20
C ARG A 401 11.90 26.43 -6.33
N ILE A 402 12.19 25.14 -6.03
CA ILE A 402 12.18 24.05 -7.00
C ILE A 402 10.77 23.83 -7.59
N GLU A 403 9.73 23.90 -6.76
CA GLU A 403 8.34 23.78 -7.25
C GLU A 403 7.99 24.90 -8.22
N LEU A 404 8.39 26.13 -7.90
CA LEU A 404 8.15 27.30 -8.77
C LEU A 404 8.98 27.26 -10.05
N ILE A 405 10.23 26.77 -10.01
CA ILE A 405 11.04 26.52 -11.22
C ILE A 405 10.31 25.58 -12.17
N ARG A 406 9.76 24.47 -11.64
CA ARG A 406 8.98 23.52 -12.43
C ARG A 406 7.72 24.15 -12.99
N ALA A 407 6.93 24.87 -12.17
CA ALA A 407 5.70 25.50 -12.59
C ALA A 407 5.93 26.55 -13.69
N ALA A 408 6.92 27.41 -13.53
CA ALA A 408 7.25 28.47 -14.49
C ALA A 408 7.90 27.92 -15.77
N GLY A 409 8.75 26.90 -15.64
CA GLY A 409 9.42 26.26 -16.77
C GLY A 409 8.46 25.51 -17.71
N ASP A 410 7.32 25.05 -17.20
CA ASP A 410 6.28 24.42 -18.01
C ASP A 410 5.41 25.44 -18.76
N VAL A 411 5.34 26.71 -18.30
CA VAL A 411 4.49 27.77 -18.88
C VAL A 411 5.29 28.66 -19.82
N ASP A 412 6.39 29.23 -19.35
CA ASP A 412 7.22 30.15 -20.13
C ASP A 412 8.71 30.03 -19.78
N LEU A 413 9.37 29.08 -20.44
CA LEU A 413 10.78 28.80 -20.25
C LEU A 413 11.67 29.96 -20.72
N SER A 414 11.22 30.77 -21.69
CA SER A 414 12.02 31.87 -22.23
C SER A 414 12.21 32.99 -21.19
N ARG A 415 11.18 33.33 -20.45
CA ARG A 415 11.23 34.32 -19.36
C ARG A 415 12.01 33.81 -18.13
N LEU A 416 11.99 32.51 -17.91
CA LEU A 416 12.68 31.88 -16.80
C LEU A 416 14.21 31.76 -17.02
N LYS A 417 14.66 31.76 -18.29
CA LYS A 417 16.07 31.50 -18.69
C LYS A 417 17.09 32.34 -17.90
N ALA A 418 16.89 33.64 -17.81
CA ALA A 418 17.83 34.54 -17.15
C ALA A 418 17.94 34.21 -15.63
N THR A 419 16.81 33.96 -14.98
CA THR A 419 16.77 33.59 -13.56
C THR A 419 17.47 32.25 -13.31
N LEU A 420 17.19 31.22 -14.14
CA LEU A 420 17.84 29.91 -14.04
C LEU A 420 19.36 30.00 -14.24
N LEU A 421 19.81 30.80 -15.21
CA LEU A 421 21.24 31.01 -15.45
C LEU A 421 21.91 31.67 -14.24
N GLY A 422 21.26 32.67 -13.63
CA GLY A 422 21.74 33.29 -12.39
C GLY A 422 21.85 32.29 -11.24
N LEU A 423 20.92 31.35 -11.12
CA LEU A 423 21.01 30.26 -10.13
C LEU A 423 22.19 29.35 -10.40
N VAL A 424 22.41 28.89 -11.63
CA VAL A 424 23.58 28.07 -11.94
C VAL A 424 24.88 28.77 -11.61
N GLN A 425 24.94 30.08 -11.83
CA GLN A 425 26.17 30.87 -11.57
C GLN A 425 26.47 31.12 -10.10
N SER A 426 25.47 31.16 -9.23
CA SER A 426 25.70 31.68 -7.87
C SER A 426 25.04 30.88 -6.74
N GLU A 427 24.15 29.90 -7.04
CA GLU A 427 23.42 29.13 -6.04
C GLU A 427 24.29 28.04 -5.39
N SER A 428 24.07 27.78 -4.09
CA SER A 428 24.76 26.76 -3.30
C SER A 428 23.88 25.52 -3.01
N ASP A 429 22.55 25.63 -3.10
CA ASP A 429 21.65 24.48 -2.92
C ASP A 429 21.69 23.58 -4.14
N ALA A 430 22.14 22.34 -3.95
CA ALA A 430 22.28 21.37 -5.02
C ALA A 430 20.96 21.03 -5.74
N GLY A 431 19.85 20.99 -5.02
CA GLY A 431 18.53 20.68 -5.57
C GLY A 431 18.03 21.80 -6.47
N VAL A 432 18.20 23.04 -6.07
CA VAL A 432 17.84 24.24 -6.86
C VAL A 432 18.69 24.32 -8.13
N VAL A 433 20.02 24.12 -8.02
CA VAL A 433 20.91 24.06 -9.20
C VAL A 433 20.52 22.94 -10.14
N THR A 434 20.25 21.75 -9.62
CA THR A 434 19.80 20.60 -10.44
C THR A 434 18.51 20.92 -11.19
N ALA A 435 17.51 21.50 -10.51
CA ALA A 435 16.27 21.90 -11.15
C ALA A 435 16.50 22.95 -12.25
N ALA A 436 17.35 23.94 -12.02
CA ALA A 436 17.71 24.95 -13.00
C ALA A 436 18.38 24.34 -14.24
N LEU A 437 19.34 23.44 -14.07
CA LEU A 437 20.02 22.75 -15.17
C LEU A 437 19.07 21.92 -16.04
N LEU A 438 18.14 21.17 -15.43
CA LEU A 438 17.17 20.34 -16.15
C LEU A 438 16.24 21.15 -17.06
N PHE A 439 15.85 22.37 -16.64
CA PHE A 439 15.04 23.26 -17.48
C PHE A 439 15.88 24.00 -18.53
N LEU A 440 17.08 24.47 -18.20
CA LEU A 440 18.01 25.07 -19.15
C LEU A 440 18.43 24.12 -20.27
N GLN A 441 18.52 22.82 -20.01
CA GLN A 441 18.82 21.79 -21.03
C GLN A 441 17.80 21.76 -22.17
N ARG A 442 16.56 22.21 -21.93
CA ARG A 442 15.49 22.29 -22.96
C ARG A 442 15.71 23.44 -23.94
N ILE A 443 16.55 24.42 -23.59
CA ILE A 443 16.83 25.61 -24.40
C ILE A 443 18.05 25.34 -25.29
N ASP A 444 17.90 25.60 -26.60
CA ASP A 444 18.98 25.44 -27.56
C ASP A 444 19.78 26.74 -27.73
N ASP A 445 20.68 27.00 -26.74
CA ASP A 445 21.55 28.19 -26.74
C ASP A 445 22.99 27.79 -26.43
N PRO A 446 23.95 28.05 -27.35
CA PRO A 446 25.37 27.76 -27.16
C PRO A 446 25.97 28.42 -25.93
N ALA A 447 25.51 29.61 -25.54
CA ALA A 447 26.04 30.35 -24.39
C ALA A 447 25.80 29.64 -23.05
N LEU A 448 24.76 28.81 -22.97
CA LEU A 448 24.47 28.04 -21.76
C LEU A 448 25.56 27.03 -21.44
N GLY A 449 26.12 26.37 -22.47
CA GLY A 449 27.24 25.43 -22.30
C GLY A 449 28.46 26.09 -21.67
N GLN A 450 28.83 27.27 -22.18
CA GLN A 450 29.96 28.04 -21.63
C GLN A 450 29.72 28.45 -20.17
N ALA A 451 28.54 28.94 -19.85
CA ALA A 451 28.19 29.36 -18.49
C ALA A 451 28.21 28.17 -17.48
N VAL A 452 27.69 27.00 -17.88
CA VAL A 452 27.70 25.80 -17.03
C VAL A 452 29.13 25.25 -16.89
N ALA A 453 29.91 25.17 -17.97
CA ALA A 453 31.27 24.69 -17.95
C ALA A 453 32.20 25.59 -17.08
N GLY A 454 31.95 26.90 -17.12
CA GLY A 454 32.72 27.87 -16.29
C GLY A 454 32.54 27.68 -14.79
N ARG A 455 31.40 27.08 -14.37
CA ARG A 455 31.03 26.88 -12.97
C ARG A 455 31.22 25.44 -12.49
N LEU A 456 31.59 24.51 -13.41
CA LEU A 456 31.59 23.08 -13.16
C LEU A 456 32.39 22.63 -11.94
N ALA A 457 33.57 23.24 -11.70
CA ALA A 457 34.43 22.92 -10.55
C ALA A 457 33.80 23.35 -9.21
N ASP A 458 33.08 24.46 -9.20
CA ASP A 458 32.51 25.10 -8.01
C ASP A 458 31.07 24.71 -7.72
N LEU A 459 30.45 23.87 -8.58
CA LEU A 459 29.11 23.40 -8.36
C LEU A 459 29.04 22.47 -7.14
N PRO A 460 27.91 22.49 -6.39
CA PRO A 460 27.66 21.51 -5.35
C PRO A 460 27.84 20.09 -5.88
N ALA A 461 28.50 19.21 -5.12
CA ALA A 461 28.88 17.87 -5.59
C ALA A 461 27.70 17.07 -6.14
N ALA A 462 26.51 17.17 -5.50
CA ALA A 462 25.31 16.49 -5.95
C ALA A 462 24.71 17.05 -7.26
N ALA A 463 24.98 18.30 -7.63
CA ALA A 463 24.54 18.91 -8.90
C ALA A 463 25.53 18.70 -10.04
N ARG A 464 26.79 18.34 -9.73
CA ARG A 464 27.86 18.23 -10.72
C ARG A 464 27.60 17.15 -11.76
N SER A 465 27.05 16.01 -11.37
CA SER A 465 26.66 14.94 -12.30
C SER A 465 25.60 15.40 -13.30
N THR A 466 24.62 16.21 -12.86
CA THR A 466 23.61 16.80 -13.75
C THR A 466 24.24 17.82 -14.72
N ALA A 467 25.21 18.62 -14.26
CA ALA A 467 25.93 19.55 -15.12
C ALA A 467 26.79 18.85 -16.17
N ILE A 468 27.44 17.73 -15.83
CA ILE A 468 28.17 16.88 -16.78
C ILE A 468 27.19 16.32 -17.83
N SER A 469 26.06 15.76 -17.42
CA SER A 469 25.00 15.27 -18.32
C SER A 469 24.44 16.37 -19.20
N PHE A 470 24.23 17.59 -18.65
CA PHE A 470 23.82 18.77 -19.39
C PHE A 470 24.79 19.07 -20.54
N LEU A 471 26.10 19.17 -20.24
CA LEU A 471 27.14 19.49 -21.23
C LEU A 471 27.30 18.38 -22.27
N ALA A 472 27.17 17.12 -21.86
CA ALA A 472 27.20 15.98 -22.78
C ALA A 472 25.97 15.87 -23.70
N SER A 473 24.84 16.49 -23.35
CA SER A 473 23.56 16.32 -24.06
C SER A 473 23.54 16.89 -25.49
N ARG A 474 24.50 17.74 -25.87
CA ARG A 474 24.57 18.38 -27.19
C ARG A 474 26.02 18.52 -27.68
N ALA A 475 26.26 18.19 -28.94
CA ALA A 475 27.60 18.28 -29.55
C ALA A 475 28.28 19.65 -29.34
N LYS A 476 27.51 20.75 -29.45
CA LYS A 476 28.00 22.13 -29.25
C LYS A 476 28.42 22.47 -27.81
N TRP A 477 27.92 21.72 -26.80
CA TRP A 477 28.30 21.87 -25.41
C TRP A 477 29.37 20.86 -24.99
N SER A 478 29.44 19.71 -25.65
CA SER A 478 30.39 18.64 -25.37
C SER A 478 31.84 19.08 -25.52
N GLY A 479 32.11 19.99 -26.46
CA GLY A 479 33.44 20.61 -26.58
C GLY A 479 33.91 21.25 -25.31
N GLN A 480 33.04 21.99 -24.62
CA GLN A 480 33.35 22.69 -23.37
C GLN A 480 33.53 21.73 -22.18
N LEU A 481 32.82 20.58 -22.20
CA LEU A 481 33.04 19.51 -21.23
C LEU A 481 34.45 18.92 -21.40
N LEU A 482 34.84 18.62 -22.65
CA LEU A 482 36.18 18.10 -22.96
C LEU A 482 37.27 19.11 -22.60
N ASP A 483 37.06 20.41 -22.89
CA ASP A 483 37.97 21.48 -22.45
C ASP A 483 38.15 21.51 -20.94
N ALA A 484 37.10 21.25 -20.17
CA ALA A 484 37.20 21.19 -18.71
C ALA A 484 37.99 19.97 -18.22
N VAL A 485 37.91 18.84 -18.92
CA VAL A 485 38.71 17.63 -18.62
C VAL A 485 40.19 17.85 -19.00
N GLU A 486 40.44 18.33 -20.20
CA GLU A 486 41.80 18.58 -20.71
C GLU A 486 42.56 19.61 -19.90
N SER A 487 41.85 20.64 -19.41
CA SER A 487 42.44 21.67 -18.50
C SER A 487 42.56 21.23 -17.03
N GLY A 488 42.15 20.03 -16.68
CA GLY A 488 42.19 19.50 -15.32
C GLY A 488 41.14 20.08 -14.35
N ARG A 489 40.19 20.90 -14.84
CA ARG A 489 39.08 21.43 -14.03
C ARG A 489 38.04 20.37 -13.65
N LEU A 490 37.99 19.27 -14.42
CA LEU A 490 37.19 18.10 -14.15
C LEU A 490 38.05 16.84 -14.27
N ALA A 491 38.04 15.99 -13.25
CA ALA A 491 38.78 14.73 -13.31
C ALA A 491 38.11 13.72 -14.21
N LYS A 492 38.86 12.98 -15.04
CA LYS A 492 38.35 11.94 -15.91
C LYS A 492 37.45 10.90 -15.20
N ARG A 493 37.80 10.55 -13.96
CA ARG A 493 37.08 9.61 -13.11
C ARG A 493 35.67 10.09 -12.73
N ASP A 494 35.36 11.37 -12.86
CA ASP A 494 34.06 11.95 -12.54
C ASP A 494 33.07 11.83 -13.71
N ILE A 495 33.54 11.35 -14.88
CA ILE A 495 32.72 11.11 -16.05
C ILE A 495 32.30 9.64 -16.07
N ALA A 496 30.98 9.39 -15.96
CA ALA A 496 30.43 8.05 -16.05
C ALA A 496 30.59 7.44 -17.45
N ALA A 497 30.77 6.13 -17.55
CA ALA A 497 30.91 5.41 -18.82
C ALA A 497 29.75 5.71 -19.82
N THR A 498 28.53 5.85 -19.32
CA THR A 498 27.36 6.23 -20.12
C THR A 498 27.48 7.62 -20.76
N ILE A 499 28.16 8.54 -20.12
CA ILE A 499 28.44 9.87 -20.67
C ILE A 499 29.49 9.78 -21.79
N VAL A 500 30.49 8.92 -21.62
CA VAL A 500 31.49 8.66 -22.67
C VAL A 500 30.82 8.13 -23.94
N GLU A 501 29.89 7.20 -23.81
CA GLU A 501 29.09 6.67 -24.93
C GLU A 501 28.35 7.80 -25.67
N VAL A 502 27.65 8.68 -24.94
CA VAL A 502 26.95 9.84 -25.52
C VAL A 502 27.92 10.78 -26.27
N LEU A 503 29.10 11.04 -25.72
CA LEU A 503 30.11 11.89 -26.36
C LEU A 503 30.67 11.27 -27.65
N LEU A 504 30.84 9.95 -27.69
CA LEU A 504 31.30 9.23 -28.89
C LEU A 504 30.26 9.30 -30.03
N ASP A 505 28.98 9.40 -29.70
CA ASP A 505 27.90 9.51 -30.72
C ASP A 505 27.76 10.93 -31.31
N HIS A 506 28.44 11.95 -30.78
CA HIS A 506 28.30 13.35 -31.21
C HIS A 506 29.09 13.72 -32.49
N GLY A 507 29.60 12.74 -33.20
CA GLY A 507 30.35 12.91 -34.47
C GLY A 507 31.86 13.06 -34.29
N ASN A 508 32.61 12.94 -35.37
CA ASN A 508 34.06 12.70 -35.39
C ASN A 508 34.87 13.67 -34.52
N LYS A 509 34.59 14.98 -34.58
CA LYS A 509 35.37 15.98 -33.81
C LYS A 509 35.26 15.82 -32.29
N VAL A 510 34.08 15.47 -31.79
CA VAL A 510 33.87 15.22 -30.35
C VAL A 510 34.35 13.83 -30.00
N ALA A 511 34.03 12.83 -30.80
CA ALA A 511 34.43 11.44 -30.59
C ALA A 511 35.98 11.29 -30.55
N ASP A 512 36.71 11.95 -31.43
CA ASP A 512 38.19 11.86 -31.46
C ASP A 512 38.85 12.48 -30.24
N ARG A 513 38.28 13.54 -29.66
CA ARG A 513 38.74 14.12 -28.38
C ARG A 513 38.33 13.28 -27.16
N THR A 514 37.32 12.44 -27.30
CA THR A 514 36.80 11.61 -26.18
C THR A 514 37.63 10.34 -26.01
N LYS A 515 38.24 9.83 -27.08
CA LYS A 515 39.19 8.70 -27.04
C LYS A 515 40.49 9.06 -26.33
#